data_642cc94f7297b938f92286108b1069f5
#
_entry.id   642cc94f7297b938f92286108b1069f5
#
_cell.length_a   1.000
_cell.length_b   1.000
_cell.length_c   1.000
_cell.angle_alpha   90.00
_cell.angle_beta   90.00
_cell.angle_gamma   90.00
#
_symmetry.space_group_name_H-M   'P 1'
#
loop_
_entity.id
_entity.type
_entity.pdbx_description
1 polymer ?
#
loop_
_entity_poly.entity_id
_entity_poly.type
_entity_poly.pdbx_seq_one_letter_code
_entity_poly.pdbx_strand_id
1 'polypeptide(L)'
;DVYKIGGIGTVPVGRVETGILKPGMLVTFAPAALTTEVKSVEMHHEALTEALPGDNVGFXVKNISVKELRRGYVAGDSKNQPPRGAADFTAQVI
;
A
#
# COMPACT_ATOMS: atom_id res chain seq x y z
N ASP A 1 3.65 7.78 -6.60
CA ASP A 1 3.35 7.42 -7.99
C ASP A 1 2.70 6.06 -8.09
N VAL A 2 2.21 5.77 -9.24
CA VAL A 2 1.52 4.52 -9.48
C VAL A 2 2.04 3.95 -10.80
N TYR A 3 2.45 2.70 -10.78
CA TYR A 3 2.98 2.05 -11.96
C TYR A 3 2.21 0.79 -12.25
N LYS A 4 2.17 0.40 -13.51
CA LYS A 4 1.60 -0.87 -13.89
C LYS A 4 2.71 -1.74 -14.43
N ILE A 5 2.82 -2.95 -13.92
CA ILE A 5 3.83 -3.90 -14.36
C ILE A 5 3.11 -5.07 -14.99
N GLY A 6 3.45 -5.38 -16.21
CA GLY A 6 2.77 -6.43 -16.94
C GLY A 6 2.75 -7.73 -16.18
N GLY A 7 1.60 -8.30 -16.03
CA GLY A 7 1.43 -9.56 -15.33
C GLY A 7 1.43 -9.46 -13.82
N ILE A 8 1.77 -8.32 -13.27
CA ILE A 8 1.82 -8.18 -11.82
C ILE A 8 0.70 -7.31 -11.30
N GLY A 9 0.31 -6.33 -12.08
CA GLY A 9 -0.76 -5.45 -11.66
C GLY A 9 -0.25 -4.06 -11.35
N THR A 10 -0.96 -3.38 -10.50
CA THR A 10 -0.68 -1.99 -10.18
C THR A 10 0.25 -1.91 -9.00
N VAL A 11 1.24 -1.04 -9.09
CA VAL A 11 2.22 -0.87 -8.02
C VAL A 11 2.25 0.60 -7.59
N PRO A 12 1.51 0.95 -6.55
CA PRO A 12 1.66 2.29 -5.99
C PRO A 12 2.99 2.41 -5.27
N VAL A 13 3.57 3.58 -5.31
CA VAL A 13 4.78 3.87 -4.56
C VAL A 13 4.39 4.88 -3.49
N GLY A 14 4.69 4.55 -2.27
CA GLY A 14 4.29 5.40 -1.17
C GLY A 14 5.27 5.38 -0.03
N ARG A 15 5.07 6.29 0.89
CA ARG A 15 5.87 6.31 2.11
C ARG A 15 5.00 5.89 3.27
N VAL A 16 5.51 4.95 4.07
CA VAL A 16 4.79 4.53 5.26
C VAL A 16 4.92 5.62 6.29
N GLU A 17 3.78 6.12 6.75
CA GLU A 17 3.79 7.19 7.74
C GLU A 17 3.69 6.63 9.14
N THR A 18 2.84 5.64 9.34
CA THR A 18 2.67 5.01 10.64
C THR A 18 2.41 3.54 10.44
N GLY A 19 2.72 2.77 11.45
CA GLY A 19 2.39 1.35 11.46
C GLY A 19 3.31 0.52 10.58
N ILE A 20 2.89 -0.66 10.25
CA ILE A 20 3.69 -1.62 9.49
C ILE A 20 2.87 -2.13 8.33
N LEU A 21 3.42 -2.08 7.14
CA LEU A 21 2.76 -2.58 5.94
C LEU A 21 3.38 -3.93 5.58
N LYS A 22 2.54 -4.94 5.37
CA LYS A 22 3.02 -6.29 5.05
C LYS A 22 2.25 -6.87 3.89
N PRO A 23 2.86 -7.78 3.14
CA PRO A 23 2.11 -8.53 2.15
C PRO A 23 0.96 -9.29 2.81
N GLY A 24 -0.13 -9.37 2.11
CA GLY A 24 -1.31 -10.06 2.61
C GLY A 24 -2.30 -9.17 3.32
N MET A 25 -1.92 -7.96 3.67
CA MET A 25 -2.85 -7.06 4.33
C MET A 25 -3.89 -6.55 3.37
N LEU A 26 -5.09 -6.31 3.89
CA LEU A 26 -6.10 -5.61 3.12
C LEU A 26 -5.96 -4.13 3.36
N VAL A 27 -5.93 -3.36 2.30
CA VAL A 27 -5.75 -1.92 2.42
C VAL A 27 -6.87 -1.19 1.72
N THR A 28 -7.21 -0.03 2.23
CA THR A 28 -8.19 0.83 1.62
C THR A 28 -7.52 2.14 1.26
N PHE A 29 -7.74 2.57 0.03
CA PHE A 29 -7.22 3.85 -0.45
C PHE A 29 -8.28 4.92 -0.34
N ALA A 30 -7.90 6.05 0.15
CA ALA A 30 -8.80 7.20 0.23
C ALA A 30 -8.25 8.30 -0.66
N PRO A 31 -9.07 9.10 -1.25
CA PRO A 31 -10.51 9.23 -1.01
C PRO A 31 -11.38 8.31 -1.86
N ALA A 32 -10.79 7.48 -2.69
CA ALA A 32 -11.58 6.69 -3.63
C ALA A 32 -12.27 5.49 -2.99
N ALA A 33 -11.92 5.15 -1.76
CA ALA A 33 -12.54 4.04 -1.06
C ALA A 33 -12.36 2.71 -1.77
N LEU A 34 -11.18 2.48 -2.31
CA LEU A 34 -10.85 1.24 -2.98
C LEU A 34 -10.14 0.32 -2.01
N THR A 35 -10.59 -0.91 -1.94
CA THR A 35 -9.98 -1.89 -1.02
C THR A 35 -9.35 -3.02 -1.82
N THR A 36 -8.17 -3.44 -1.44
CA THR A 36 -7.49 -4.51 -2.12
C THR A 36 -6.50 -5.18 -1.18
N GLU A 37 -5.94 -6.26 -1.66
CA GLU A 37 -4.92 -7.00 -0.91
C GLU A 37 -3.55 -6.63 -1.42
N VAL A 38 -2.61 -6.43 -0.51
CA VAL A 38 -1.22 -6.18 -0.86
C VAL A 38 -0.59 -7.51 -1.22
N LYS A 39 -0.09 -7.63 -2.44
CA LYS A 39 0.53 -8.87 -2.88
C LYS A 39 1.99 -8.93 -2.52
N SER A 40 2.67 -7.82 -2.59
CA SER A 40 4.08 -7.77 -2.24
C SER A 40 4.45 -6.37 -1.83
N VAL A 41 5.54 -6.25 -1.11
CA VAL A 41 6.10 -4.96 -0.71
C VAL A 41 7.57 -4.99 -1.11
N GLU A 42 8.04 -3.94 -1.78
CA GLU A 42 9.40 -3.93 -2.30
C GLU A 42 10.05 -2.58 -2.08
N MET A 43 11.34 -2.61 -1.87
CA MET A 43 12.14 -1.41 -1.77
C MET A 43 13.45 -1.67 -2.46
N HIS A 44 13.86 -0.76 -3.36
CA HIS A 44 15.10 -0.93 -4.13
C HIS A 44 15.15 -2.28 -4.84
N HIS A 45 14.01 -2.68 -5.39
CA HIS A 45 13.86 -3.92 -6.15
C HIS A 45 14.04 -5.18 -5.32
N GLU A 46 13.93 -5.07 -4.02
CA GLU A 46 14.00 -6.23 -3.15
C GLU A 46 12.70 -6.41 -2.41
N ALA A 47 12.24 -7.65 -2.35
CA ALA A 47 11.01 -7.92 -1.61
C ALA A 47 11.25 -7.76 -0.12
N LEU A 48 10.26 -7.21 0.55
CA LEU A 48 10.32 -7.02 1.99
C LEU A 48 9.24 -7.83 2.65
N THR A 49 9.51 -8.30 3.86
CA THR A 49 8.47 -8.93 4.65
C THR A 49 7.62 -7.90 5.36
N GLU A 50 8.12 -6.70 5.53
CA GLU A 50 7.34 -5.61 6.10
C GLU A 50 8.02 -4.28 5.80
N ALA A 51 7.21 -3.24 5.74
CA ALA A 51 7.70 -1.89 5.57
C ALA A 51 7.39 -1.11 6.83
N LEU A 52 8.34 -0.31 7.27
CA LEU A 52 8.28 0.41 8.53
C LEU A 52 8.10 1.90 8.29
N PRO A 53 7.68 2.66 9.30
CA PRO A 53 7.50 4.10 9.10
C PRO A 53 8.79 4.74 8.58
N GLY A 54 8.62 5.59 7.60
CA GLY A 54 9.72 6.24 6.94
C GLY A 54 10.19 5.56 5.69
N ASP A 55 9.79 4.30 5.46
CA ASP A 55 10.22 3.59 4.26
C ASP A 55 9.44 4.07 3.05
N ASN A 56 10.13 4.27 1.95
CA ASN A 56 9.48 4.49 0.66
C ASN A 56 9.47 3.15 -0.06
N VAL A 57 8.29 2.66 -0.39
CA VAL A 57 8.15 1.31 -0.92
C VAL A 57 7.18 1.28 -2.07
N GLY A 58 7.30 0.26 -2.91
CA GLY A 58 6.30 -0.07 -3.89
C GLY A 58 5.54 -1.28 -3.39
N PHE A 59 4.23 -1.28 -3.60
CA PHE A 59 3.46 -2.45 -3.17
C PHE A 59 2.38 -2.80 -4.19
N UNK A 60 2.20 -4.00 -4.62
CA UNK A 60 1.55 -4.34 -5.43
C UNK A 60 0.42 -4.57 -4.94
N VAL A 61 -0.49 -4.31 -5.58
CA VAL A 61 -1.86 -4.56 -5.18
C VAL A 61 -2.62 -5.25 -6.29
N LYS A 62 -3.70 -5.93 -5.91
CA LYS A 62 -4.51 -6.67 -6.85
C LYS A 62 -5.73 -5.90 -7.26
N ASN A 63 -6.22 -6.17 -8.45
CA ASN A 63 -7.57 -5.75 -8.87
C ASN A 63 -7.82 -4.25 -8.85
N ILE A 64 -6.78 -3.47 -8.97
CA ILE A 64 -6.91 -2.03 -9.05
C ILE A 64 -6.15 -1.56 -10.27
N SER A 65 -6.81 -0.78 -11.10
CA SER A 65 -6.17 -0.24 -12.28
C SER A 65 -5.33 0.97 -11.92
N VAL A 66 -4.27 1.23 -12.67
CA VAL A 66 -3.47 2.41 -12.41
C VAL A 66 -4.28 3.68 -12.54
N LYS A 67 -5.38 3.64 -13.28
CA LYS A 67 -6.20 4.82 -13.43
C LYS A 67 -7.01 5.14 -12.20
N GLU A 68 -7.16 4.19 -11.29
CA GLU A 68 -7.97 4.37 -10.11
C GLU A 68 -7.23 5.00 -8.95
N LEU A 69 -5.91 5.03 -9.00
CA LEU A 69 -5.09 5.59 -7.93
C LEU A 69 -4.37 6.82 -8.42
N ARG A 70 -4.12 7.75 -7.52
CA ARG A 70 -3.41 8.95 -7.88
C ARG A 70 -2.48 9.36 -6.78
N ARG A 71 -1.45 10.11 -7.15
CA ARG A 71 -0.55 10.69 -6.17
C ARG A 71 -1.36 11.43 -5.12
N GLY A 72 -0.98 11.29 -3.88
CA GLY A 72 -1.67 11.95 -2.78
C GLY A 72 -2.70 11.11 -2.08
N TYR A 73 -3.13 10.01 -2.68
CA TYR A 73 -4.05 9.12 -2.00
C TYR A 73 -3.37 8.53 -0.78
N VAL A 74 -4.18 8.18 0.20
CA VAL A 74 -3.69 7.60 1.44
C VAL A 74 -4.20 6.18 1.55
N ALA A 75 -3.32 5.26 1.90
CA ALA A 75 -3.68 3.87 2.08
C ALA A 75 -3.67 3.54 3.56
N GLY A 76 -4.65 2.81 4.02
CA GLY A 76 -4.73 2.38 5.40
C GLY A 76 -5.16 0.95 5.52
N ASP A 77 -4.94 0.38 6.69
CA ASP A 77 -5.29 -1.00 6.98
C ASP A 77 -6.80 -1.09 7.09
N SER A 78 -7.45 -1.77 6.15
CA SER A 78 -8.89 -1.80 6.15
C SER A 78 -9.48 -2.67 7.21
N LYS A 79 -8.70 -3.53 7.84
CA LYS A 79 -9.21 -4.36 8.90
C LYS A 79 -9.12 -3.73 10.26
N ASN A 80 -8.47 -2.63 10.37
CA ASN A 80 -8.26 -2.06 11.67
C ASN A 80 -9.25 -0.98 11.97
N GLN A 81 -10.20 -1.32 12.72
CA GLN A 81 -11.20 -0.39 13.05
C GLN A 81 -11.75 -0.75 14.36
N PRO A 82 -11.54 -0.06 15.37
CA PRO A 82 -10.68 1.09 15.51
C PRO A 82 -9.24 0.64 15.64
N PRO A 83 -8.34 1.54 15.55
CA PRO A 83 -6.93 1.21 15.68
C PRO A 83 -6.64 0.66 17.05
N ARG A 84 -5.87 -0.40 17.05
CA ARG A 84 -5.55 -0.99 18.28
C ARG A 84 -4.12 -1.20 18.49
N GLY A 85 -3.34 -0.81 17.67
CA GLY A 85 -1.98 -0.99 17.94
C GLY A 85 -1.21 -1.21 16.71
N ALA A 86 -0.23 -2.04 16.79
CA ALA A 86 0.78 -2.06 15.80
C ALA A 86 0.38 -2.62 14.49
N ALA A 87 -0.78 -3.20 14.40
CA ALA A 87 -1.18 -3.75 13.12
C ALA A 87 -1.58 -2.70 12.12
N ASP A 88 -1.89 -1.50 12.57
CA ASP A 88 -2.30 -0.47 11.65
C ASP A 88 -1.17 0.09 10.89
N PHE A 89 -1.47 0.64 9.73
CA PHE A 89 -0.52 1.48 9.05
C PHE A 89 -1.26 2.60 8.33
N THR A 90 -0.52 3.62 7.97
CA THR A 90 -0.97 4.65 7.05
C THR A 90 0.17 4.90 6.10
N ALA A 91 -0.13 5.00 4.82
CA ALA A 91 0.87 5.31 3.82
C ALA A 91 0.29 6.26 2.81
N GLN A 92 1.10 7.19 2.34
CA GLN A 92 0.67 8.11 1.33
C GLN A 92 1.32 7.76 0.01
N VAL A 93 0.55 7.71 -1.05
CA VAL A 93 1.05 7.43 -2.39
C VAL A 93 1.76 8.68 -2.90
N ILE A 94 2.97 8.52 -3.33
CA ILE A 94 3.77 9.65 -3.76
C ILE A 94 4.14 9.58 -5.22
#